data_a2373a1e3b189773eaed05c796264536
#
_entry.id   a2373a1e3b189773eaed05c796264536
#
_cell.length_a   1.000
_cell.length_b   1.000
_cell.length_c   1.000
_cell.angle_alpha   90.00
_cell.angle_beta   90.00
_cell.angle_gamma   90.00
#
_symmetry.space_group_name_H-M   'P 1'
#
loop_
_entity.id
_entity.type
_entity.pdbx_description
1 polymer ?
#
loop_
_entity_poly.entity_id
_entity_poly.type
_entity_poly.pdbx_seq_one_letter_code
_entity_poly.pdbx_strand_id
1 'polypeptide(L)'
;MKDMITESKFTSSSTLSTQEIKKVLLSKIEDENKKIKNLSVPEINYSDLNYDNKKVNVVSLFSGAGGLDLGLELAGVYARKDRKEQPLELLNNYRRYKEIRKESLFNIVYSNDMFKEANETYLANFQSNILKQELDIRKIPNFPKCDLMIGGFPCPGFSAAGPRLIDDERNFLYIHFIRALVQSQPEFFVAENVKGLITLAKGEVFNQVIQDFSSAGYKVKAFLVNSRDYGVPQLRERVFLIGTHETKQPDFEYHLPAPTNGTEKGMSPFVTLRDSIFDLLDNPGDSYEGSFSSMYLSRNRKKTWEDQSFTIQASGRQAPLHPSGKPMEKLDKDIWQLVGDTNRRLSVKEVARIQTFPDWFEFSAGRNIKVSKNHRLNQQYKQIGNAVPVKLAFEMLLPIANYMNEQKK
;
A
#
# COMPACT_ATOMS: atom_id res chain seq x y z
N MET A 1 -2.90 -23.74 42.75
CA MET A 1 -2.13 -23.09 41.67
C MET A 1 -2.90 -21.85 41.26
N LYS A 2 -2.38 -20.67 41.63
CA LYS A 2 -3.02 -19.40 41.35
C LYS A 2 -2.78 -19.05 39.90
N ASP A 3 -3.85 -18.80 39.17
CA ASP A 3 -3.83 -18.29 37.79
C ASP A 3 -3.10 -16.95 37.76
N MET A 4 -1.90 -16.95 37.20
CA MET A 4 -1.24 -15.71 36.81
C MET A 4 -1.92 -15.22 35.51
N ILE A 5 -2.94 -14.40 35.67
CA ILE A 5 -3.45 -13.54 34.61
C ILE A 5 -2.33 -12.54 34.33
N THR A 6 -1.62 -12.74 33.25
CA THR A 6 -0.73 -11.72 32.70
C THR A 6 -1.60 -10.56 32.22
N GLU A 7 -1.67 -9.51 33.05
CA GLU A 7 -2.27 -8.24 32.63
C GLU A 7 -1.57 -7.76 31.35
N SER A 8 -2.36 -7.52 30.31
CA SER A 8 -1.87 -6.93 29.09
C SER A 8 -1.31 -5.54 29.43
N LYS A 9 -0.04 -5.30 29.08
CA LYS A 9 0.63 -3.99 29.27
C LYS A 9 0.08 -2.89 28.36
N PHE A 10 -0.96 -3.15 27.58
CA PHE A 10 -1.59 -2.15 26.72
C PHE A 10 -2.55 -1.31 27.56
N THR A 11 -2.16 -0.08 27.83
CA THR A 11 -3.03 0.93 28.42
C THR A 11 -3.73 1.66 27.26
N SER A 12 -5.05 1.46 27.16
CA SER A 12 -5.86 2.18 26.17
C SER A 12 -5.78 3.69 26.41
N SER A 13 -5.60 4.47 25.32
CA SER A 13 -5.64 5.93 25.39
C SER A 13 -7.05 6.48 25.65
N SER A 14 -8.07 5.63 25.72
CA SER A 14 -9.48 6.02 25.94
C SER A 14 -9.74 6.79 27.24
N THR A 15 -8.79 6.75 28.18
CA THR A 15 -8.86 7.47 29.47
C THR A 15 -8.08 8.78 29.49
N LEU A 16 -7.30 9.08 28.44
CA LEU A 16 -6.44 10.26 28.39
C LEU A 16 -7.11 11.41 27.60
N SER A 17 -6.90 12.62 28.04
CA SER A 17 -7.26 13.82 27.28
C SER A 17 -6.37 13.98 26.05
N THR A 18 -6.83 14.72 25.05
CA THR A 18 -6.05 15.01 23.82
C THR A 18 -4.68 15.64 24.12
N GLN A 19 -4.59 16.48 25.16
CA GLN A 19 -3.33 17.10 25.57
C GLN A 19 -2.35 16.07 26.19
N GLU A 20 -2.85 15.13 26.97
CA GLU A 20 -2.04 14.04 27.55
C GLU A 20 -1.55 13.09 26.45
N ILE A 21 -2.41 12.72 25.49
CA ILE A 21 -2.03 11.92 24.33
C ILE A 21 -0.91 12.60 23.55
N LYS A 22 -1.06 13.90 23.25
CA LYS A 22 -0.03 14.70 22.56
C LYS A 22 1.30 14.70 23.31
N LYS A 23 1.26 14.85 24.64
CA LYS A 23 2.47 14.83 25.48
C LYS A 23 3.17 13.46 25.44
N VAL A 24 2.39 12.37 25.55
CA VAL A 24 2.92 11.00 25.45
C VAL A 24 3.51 10.73 24.06
N LEU A 25 2.81 11.12 23.00
CA LEU A 25 3.28 10.96 21.61
C LEU A 25 4.61 11.71 21.38
N LEU A 26 4.68 12.98 21.78
CA LEU A 26 5.89 13.79 21.61
C LEU A 26 7.07 13.23 22.41
N SER A 27 6.82 12.73 23.63
CA SER A 27 7.83 12.05 24.44
C SER A 27 8.37 10.79 23.75
N LYS A 28 7.49 9.96 23.19
CA LYS A 28 7.90 8.77 22.42
C LYS A 28 8.72 9.15 21.19
N ILE A 29 8.31 10.18 20.43
CA ILE A 29 9.05 10.67 19.28
C ILE A 29 10.45 11.17 19.70
N GLU A 30 10.54 11.87 20.82
CA GLU A 30 11.81 12.34 21.36
C GLU A 30 12.72 11.17 21.76
N ASP A 31 12.18 10.14 22.39
CA ASP A 31 12.94 8.95 22.76
C ASP A 31 13.45 8.19 21.53
N GLU A 32 12.63 8.07 20.49
CA GLU A 32 13.07 7.50 19.20
C GLU A 32 14.18 8.37 18.56
N ASN A 33 14.06 9.69 18.58
CA ASN A 33 15.10 10.59 18.09
C ASN A 33 16.40 10.44 18.88
N LYS A 34 16.34 10.26 20.22
CA LYS A 34 17.53 9.98 21.06
C LYS A 34 18.19 8.65 20.68
N LYS A 35 17.39 7.59 20.48
CA LYS A 35 17.89 6.28 20.01
C LYS A 35 18.62 6.42 18.68
N ILE A 36 18.05 7.14 17.72
CA ILE A 36 18.64 7.34 16.39
C ILE A 36 19.95 8.13 16.49
N LYS A 37 20.01 9.18 17.30
CA LYS A 37 21.26 9.93 17.54
C LYS A 37 22.37 9.04 18.08
N ASN A 38 22.03 8.11 18.98
CA ASN A 38 22.99 7.16 19.55
C ASN A 38 23.54 6.16 18.51
N LEU A 39 22.85 5.97 17.37
CA LEU A 39 23.35 5.13 16.29
C LEU A 39 24.45 5.80 15.45
N SER A 40 24.79 7.08 15.73
CA SER A 40 25.76 7.87 14.99
C SER A 40 25.51 7.90 13.47
N VAL A 41 24.25 7.78 13.05
CA VAL A 41 23.88 7.94 11.65
C VAL A 41 23.95 9.42 11.30
N PRO A 42 24.71 9.82 10.27
CA PRO A 42 24.77 11.22 9.85
C PRO A 42 23.39 11.73 9.45
N GLU A 43 23.11 13.00 9.76
CA GLU A 43 21.94 13.66 9.22
C GLU A 43 22.00 13.68 7.69
N ILE A 44 20.84 13.46 7.06
CA ILE A 44 20.74 13.45 5.61
C ILE A 44 20.55 14.89 5.16
N ASN A 45 21.45 15.34 4.30
CA ASN A 45 21.31 16.65 3.66
C ASN A 45 20.30 16.56 2.53
N TYR A 46 19.22 17.34 2.62
CA TYR A 46 18.14 17.41 1.63
C TYR A 46 18.20 18.68 0.77
N SER A 47 19.31 19.45 0.80
CA SER A 47 19.45 20.68 0.00
C SER A 47 19.35 20.42 -1.50
N ASP A 48 19.77 19.24 -1.95
CA ASP A 48 19.86 18.89 -3.37
C ASP A 48 18.60 18.16 -3.89
N LEU A 49 17.55 18.09 -3.07
CA LEU A 49 16.29 17.53 -3.54
C LEU A 49 15.67 18.40 -4.64
N ASN A 50 15.15 17.71 -5.66
CA ASN A 50 14.57 18.36 -6.82
C ASN A 50 13.15 18.87 -6.53
N TYR A 51 13.04 19.89 -5.67
CA TYR A 51 11.77 20.56 -5.41
C TYR A 51 11.30 21.35 -6.65
N ASP A 52 10.00 21.32 -6.90
CA ASP A 52 9.34 22.11 -7.94
C ASP A 52 8.23 22.96 -7.33
N ASN A 53 8.38 24.27 -7.34
CA ASN A 53 7.41 25.20 -6.75
C ASN A 53 6.07 25.26 -7.51
N LYS A 54 6.04 24.79 -8.76
CA LYS A 54 4.82 24.71 -9.59
C LYS A 54 4.07 23.40 -9.39
N LYS A 55 4.62 22.49 -8.62
CA LYS A 55 4.06 21.18 -8.33
C LYS A 55 3.84 21.00 -6.83
N VAL A 56 3.17 19.93 -6.48
CA VAL A 56 3.03 19.44 -5.12
C VAL A 56 4.20 18.48 -4.86
N ASN A 57 5.08 18.84 -3.95
CA ASN A 57 6.24 18.03 -3.60
C ASN A 57 5.84 16.95 -2.59
N VAL A 58 6.19 15.70 -2.91
CA VAL A 58 5.70 14.53 -2.21
C VAL A 58 6.84 13.72 -1.58
N VAL A 59 6.61 13.27 -0.36
CA VAL A 59 7.42 12.27 0.34
C VAL A 59 6.64 10.97 0.42
N SER A 60 7.24 9.88 -0.04
CA SER A 60 6.68 8.53 0.02
C SER A 60 7.47 7.66 1.01
N LEU A 61 6.80 7.19 2.05
CA LEU A 61 7.38 6.33 3.08
C LEU A 61 6.79 4.92 3.00
N PHE A 62 7.59 3.90 3.28
CA PHE A 62 7.20 2.51 3.07
C PHE A 62 6.70 2.29 1.63
N SER A 63 7.39 2.90 0.68
CA SER A 63 6.95 3.01 -0.72
C SER A 63 6.83 1.67 -1.44
N GLY A 64 7.52 0.62 -0.94
CA GLY A 64 7.53 -0.68 -1.60
C GLY A 64 7.95 -0.57 -3.06
N ALA A 65 7.22 -1.26 -3.93
CA ALA A 65 7.41 -1.19 -5.39
C ALA A 65 6.80 0.08 -6.03
N GLY A 66 6.09 0.92 -5.27
CA GLY A 66 5.52 2.17 -5.78
C GLY A 66 4.10 2.07 -6.35
N GLY A 67 3.28 1.13 -5.88
CA GLY A 67 1.89 1.03 -6.35
C GLY A 67 1.05 2.27 -5.98
N LEU A 68 1.20 2.77 -4.75
CA LEU A 68 0.56 4.00 -4.30
C LEU A 68 1.10 5.22 -5.07
N ASP A 69 2.41 5.25 -5.30
CA ASP A 69 3.13 6.33 -5.99
C ASP A 69 2.73 6.42 -7.47
N LEU A 70 2.58 5.29 -8.16
CA LEU A 70 2.13 5.26 -9.55
C LEU A 70 0.69 5.73 -9.69
N GLY A 71 -0.19 5.34 -8.76
CA GLY A 71 -1.56 5.85 -8.69
C GLY A 71 -1.60 7.36 -8.40
N LEU A 72 -0.70 7.87 -7.55
CA LEU A 72 -0.53 9.29 -7.29
C LEU A 72 -0.12 10.07 -8.53
N GLU A 73 0.92 9.62 -9.25
CA GLU A 73 1.35 10.25 -10.50
C GLU A 73 0.19 10.34 -11.49
N LEU A 74 -0.57 9.25 -11.64
CA LEU A 74 -1.72 9.17 -12.52
C LEU A 74 -2.82 10.17 -12.09
N ALA A 75 -3.14 10.24 -10.80
CA ALA A 75 -4.10 11.21 -10.27
C ALA A 75 -3.66 12.67 -10.56
N GLY A 76 -2.37 12.96 -10.42
CA GLY A 76 -1.81 14.27 -10.75
C GLY A 76 -1.89 14.63 -12.24
N VAL A 77 -1.79 13.63 -13.12
CA VAL A 77 -1.98 13.80 -14.57
C VAL A 77 -3.43 14.16 -14.89
N TYR A 78 -4.40 13.53 -14.23
CA TYR A 78 -5.83 13.78 -14.43
C TYR A 78 -6.29 15.10 -13.81
N ALA A 79 -5.75 15.48 -12.66
CA ALA A 79 -6.07 16.75 -12.03
C ALA A 79 -5.60 17.97 -12.86
N ARG A 80 -4.52 17.85 -13.63
CA ARG A 80 -3.98 18.95 -14.46
C ARG A 80 -4.80 19.23 -15.72
N LYS A 81 -5.41 18.20 -16.29
CA LYS A 81 -6.19 18.31 -17.55
C LYS A 81 -7.35 17.34 -17.50
N ASP A 82 -8.52 17.81 -17.91
CA ASP A 82 -9.64 16.92 -18.19
C ASP A 82 -9.26 15.96 -19.32
N ARG A 83 -9.38 14.66 -19.08
CA ARG A 83 -8.99 13.59 -20.00
C ARG A 83 -10.16 12.64 -20.20
N LYS A 84 -10.45 12.36 -21.47
CA LYS A 84 -11.54 11.43 -21.83
C LYS A 84 -11.10 9.96 -21.79
N GLU A 85 -9.78 9.70 -21.82
CA GLU A 85 -9.23 8.35 -21.78
C GLU A 85 -9.44 7.73 -20.40
N GLN A 86 -9.66 6.41 -20.38
CA GLN A 86 -9.73 5.70 -19.11
C GLN A 86 -8.33 5.63 -18.45
N PRO A 87 -8.23 5.79 -17.12
CA PRO A 87 -6.94 5.85 -16.44
C PRO A 87 -6.01 4.67 -16.72
N LEU A 88 -6.54 3.45 -16.75
CA LEU A 88 -5.72 2.26 -17.04
C LEU A 88 -5.33 2.14 -18.50
N GLU A 89 -6.17 2.59 -19.45
CA GLU A 89 -5.81 2.63 -20.88
C GLU A 89 -4.63 3.56 -21.10
N LEU A 90 -4.68 4.76 -20.51
CA LEU A 90 -3.59 5.71 -20.57
C LEU A 90 -2.32 5.14 -19.96
N LEU A 91 -2.42 4.54 -18.77
CA LEU A 91 -1.30 3.95 -18.06
C LEU A 91 -0.66 2.80 -18.85
N ASN A 92 -1.46 1.95 -19.49
CA ASN A 92 -0.98 0.82 -20.29
C ASN A 92 -0.25 1.24 -21.58
N ASN A 93 -0.52 2.44 -22.08
CA ASN A 93 0.22 2.99 -23.21
C ASN A 93 1.53 3.63 -22.74
N TYR A 94 2.60 2.82 -22.60
CA TYR A 94 3.89 3.27 -22.06
C TYR A 94 4.46 4.52 -22.73
N ARG A 95 4.46 4.58 -24.06
CA ARG A 95 5.03 5.72 -24.80
C ARG A 95 4.31 7.01 -24.41
N ARG A 96 2.98 6.99 -24.48
CA ARG A 96 2.14 8.14 -24.13
C ARG A 96 2.26 8.49 -22.64
N TYR A 97 2.19 7.49 -21.76
CA TYR A 97 2.31 7.72 -20.33
C TYR A 97 3.66 8.34 -19.96
N LYS A 98 4.77 7.86 -20.54
CA LYS A 98 6.12 8.41 -20.33
C LYS A 98 6.24 9.88 -20.69
N GLU A 99 5.50 10.34 -21.69
CA GLU A 99 5.47 11.75 -22.09
C GLU A 99 4.67 12.60 -21.10
N ILE A 100 3.45 12.15 -20.77
CA ILE A 100 2.50 12.94 -19.98
C ILE A 100 2.74 12.87 -18.48
N ARG A 101 3.41 11.84 -17.93
CA ARG A 101 3.71 11.75 -16.50
C ARG A 101 4.52 12.94 -15.98
N LYS A 102 5.30 13.59 -16.85
CA LYS A 102 6.03 14.81 -16.55
C LYS A 102 5.10 15.99 -16.24
N GLU A 103 3.87 15.96 -16.79
CA GLU A 103 2.83 16.97 -16.57
C GLU A 103 2.10 16.76 -15.23
N SER A 104 2.31 15.63 -14.54
CA SER A 104 1.67 15.36 -13.24
C SER A 104 1.81 16.54 -12.29
N LEU A 105 0.74 16.84 -11.57
CA LEU A 105 0.74 17.80 -10.48
C LEU A 105 1.78 17.47 -9.42
N PHE A 106 2.03 16.17 -9.20
CA PHE A 106 2.89 15.69 -8.14
C PHE A 106 4.35 15.55 -8.59
N ASN A 107 5.25 15.93 -7.70
CA ASN A 107 6.69 15.77 -7.80
C ASN A 107 7.18 14.99 -6.59
N ILE A 108 7.40 13.68 -6.76
CA ILE A 108 7.94 12.85 -5.68
C ILE A 108 9.42 13.21 -5.55
N VAL A 109 9.79 13.83 -4.44
CA VAL A 109 11.17 14.26 -4.18
C VAL A 109 11.98 13.23 -3.40
N TYR A 110 11.29 12.42 -2.59
CA TYR A 110 11.92 11.44 -1.70
C TYR A 110 11.05 10.19 -1.56
N SER A 111 11.66 9.03 -1.57
CA SER A 111 10.99 7.78 -1.21
C SER A 111 11.88 6.90 -0.34
N ASN A 112 11.25 6.15 0.58
CA ASN A 112 11.95 5.24 1.50
C ASN A 112 11.25 3.89 1.60
N ASP A 113 12.06 2.84 1.52
CA ASP A 113 11.70 1.48 1.92
C ASP A 113 12.97 0.73 2.34
N MET A 114 12.85 -0.25 3.23
CA MET A 114 13.99 -1.09 3.63
C MET A 114 14.18 -2.32 2.74
N PHE A 115 13.18 -2.66 1.92
CA PHE A 115 13.21 -3.85 1.09
C PHE A 115 13.95 -3.61 -0.22
N LYS A 116 15.14 -4.20 -0.33
CA LYS A 116 16.08 -3.96 -1.43
C LYS A 116 15.49 -4.17 -2.82
N GLU A 117 14.83 -5.32 -3.05
CA GLU A 117 14.24 -5.64 -4.35
C GLU A 117 13.11 -4.67 -4.73
N ALA A 118 12.39 -4.15 -3.74
CA ALA A 118 11.39 -3.11 -3.99
C ALA A 118 12.04 -1.78 -4.37
N ASN A 119 13.18 -1.43 -3.77
CA ASN A 119 13.95 -0.25 -4.15
C ASN A 119 14.52 -0.36 -5.57
N GLU A 120 15.00 -1.55 -5.96
CA GLU A 120 15.44 -1.82 -7.34
C GLU A 120 14.28 -1.66 -8.34
N THR A 121 13.10 -2.20 -8.01
CA THR A 121 11.86 -2.02 -8.79
C THR A 121 11.49 -0.55 -8.91
N TYR A 122 11.51 0.17 -7.80
CA TYR A 122 11.18 1.60 -7.78
C TYR A 122 12.10 2.40 -8.71
N LEU A 123 13.41 2.19 -8.63
CA LEU A 123 14.41 2.86 -9.47
C LEU A 123 14.27 2.52 -10.97
N ALA A 124 13.79 1.33 -11.30
CA ALA A 124 13.57 0.93 -12.70
C ALA A 124 12.36 1.62 -13.34
N ASN A 125 11.34 1.99 -12.55
CA ASN A 125 10.05 2.44 -13.07
C ASN A 125 9.76 3.93 -12.85
N PHE A 126 10.42 4.57 -11.88
CA PHE A 126 10.19 5.99 -11.54
C PHE A 126 11.31 6.89 -12.04
N GLN A 127 11.11 8.19 -11.92
CA GLN A 127 12.07 9.19 -12.41
C GLN A 127 13.38 9.12 -11.60
N SER A 128 14.50 9.33 -12.27
CA SER A 128 15.84 9.24 -11.68
C SER A 128 16.18 10.39 -10.70
N ASN A 129 15.38 11.44 -10.68
CA ASN A 129 15.58 12.61 -9.80
C ASN A 129 14.96 12.45 -8.41
N ILE A 130 14.31 11.31 -8.12
CA ILE A 130 13.78 10.99 -6.79
C ILE A 130 14.92 10.49 -5.91
N LEU A 131 15.14 11.12 -4.75
CA LEU A 131 16.05 10.56 -3.75
C LEU A 131 15.45 9.29 -3.16
N LYS A 132 15.92 8.15 -3.61
CA LYS A 132 15.52 6.83 -3.12
C LYS A 132 16.41 6.38 -1.99
N GLN A 133 15.84 6.19 -0.79
CA GLN A 133 16.57 5.74 0.38
C GLN A 133 16.22 4.32 0.79
N GLU A 134 17.19 3.41 0.63
CA GLU A 134 17.11 2.03 1.11
C GLU A 134 17.58 1.98 2.57
N LEU A 135 16.68 2.27 3.51
CA LEU A 135 17.01 2.27 4.93
C LEU A 135 15.76 1.94 5.77
N ASP A 136 15.97 1.26 6.88
CA ASP A 136 14.96 1.11 7.91
C ASP A 136 14.58 2.49 8.48
N ILE A 137 13.29 2.83 8.45
CA ILE A 137 12.77 4.13 8.88
C ILE A 137 13.15 4.46 10.33
N ARG A 138 13.38 3.44 11.17
CA ARG A 138 13.86 3.59 12.56
C ARG A 138 15.28 4.14 12.66
N LYS A 139 16.02 4.16 11.55
CA LYS A 139 17.39 4.66 11.47
C LYS A 139 17.50 6.00 10.73
N ILE A 140 16.40 6.54 10.21
CA ILE A 140 16.37 7.82 9.49
C ILE A 140 16.36 8.96 10.51
N PRO A 141 17.39 9.82 10.56
CA PRO A 141 17.47 10.86 11.59
C PRO A 141 16.49 12.02 11.35
N ASN A 142 16.30 12.41 10.11
CA ASN A 142 15.46 13.53 9.69
C ASN A 142 14.72 13.22 8.39
N PHE A 143 13.65 13.98 8.11
CA PHE A 143 12.83 13.84 6.89
C PHE A 143 12.75 15.16 6.14
N PRO A 144 12.69 15.13 4.79
CA PRO A 144 12.58 16.34 3.99
C PRO A 144 11.20 16.99 4.14
N LYS A 145 11.11 18.29 3.83
CA LYS A 145 9.83 19.00 3.74
C LYS A 145 9.05 18.52 2.54
N CYS A 146 7.73 18.57 2.62
CA CYS A 146 6.83 18.22 1.53
C CYS A 146 5.45 18.87 1.71
N ASP A 147 4.68 18.90 0.64
CA ASP A 147 3.29 19.38 0.64
C ASP A 147 2.32 18.22 0.94
N LEU A 148 2.65 17.01 0.46
CA LEU A 148 1.90 15.78 0.67
C LEU A 148 2.84 14.65 1.13
N MET A 149 2.42 13.87 2.13
CA MET A 149 3.10 12.64 2.54
C MET A 149 2.21 11.44 2.29
N ILE A 150 2.74 10.42 1.61
CA ILE A 150 2.02 9.17 1.37
C ILE A 150 2.78 7.98 1.93
N GLY A 151 2.08 6.87 2.23
CA GLY A 151 2.73 5.62 2.59
C GLY A 151 1.81 4.57 3.17
N GLY A 152 2.32 3.34 3.27
CA GLY A 152 1.63 2.21 3.87
C GLY A 152 2.49 1.58 4.96
N PHE A 153 2.37 2.04 6.20
CA PHE A 153 3.17 1.46 7.27
C PHE A 153 2.75 0.01 7.58
N PRO A 154 3.70 -0.91 7.82
CA PRO A 154 3.38 -2.30 8.07
C PRO A 154 2.71 -2.50 9.45
N CYS A 155 1.78 -3.45 9.51
CA CYS A 155 1.14 -3.94 10.72
C CYS A 155 1.48 -5.43 10.96
N PRO A 156 2.72 -5.80 11.28
CA PRO A 156 3.14 -7.21 11.31
C PRO A 156 2.50 -8.05 12.42
N GLY A 157 2.08 -7.47 13.53
CA GLY A 157 1.38 -8.16 14.62
C GLY A 157 -0.09 -8.49 14.31
N PHE A 158 -0.59 -8.10 13.15
CA PHE A 158 -2.01 -8.15 12.80
C PHE A 158 -2.36 -9.24 11.78
N SER A 159 -1.40 -10.11 11.43
CA SER A 159 -1.73 -11.27 10.62
C SER A 159 -2.50 -12.29 11.47
N ALA A 160 -3.59 -12.83 10.92
CA ALA A 160 -4.44 -13.83 11.59
C ALA A 160 -3.72 -15.16 11.90
N ALA A 161 -2.43 -15.30 11.58
CA ALA A 161 -1.67 -16.55 11.61
C ALA A 161 -0.71 -16.71 12.81
N GLY A 162 -0.68 -15.76 13.78
CA GLY A 162 0.23 -15.88 14.92
C GLY A 162 -0.28 -15.19 16.19
N PRO A 163 0.34 -15.43 17.37
CA PRO A 163 0.00 -14.73 18.59
C PRO A 163 0.15 -13.22 18.39
N ARG A 164 -0.90 -12.49 18.70
CA ARG A 164 -0.96 -11.02 18.59
C ARG A 164 -0.19 -10.41 19.75
N LEU A 165 1.11 -10.26 19.60
CA LEU A 165 1.95 -9.59 20.60
C LEU A 165 1.80 -8.07 20.42
N ILE A 166 1.07 -7.43 21.31
CA ILE A 166 0.87 -5.97 21.36
C ILE A 166 2.22 -5.28 21.63
N ASP A 167 3.14 -5.93 22.31
CA ASP A 167 4.47 -5.41 22.69
C ASP A 167 5.56 -5.62 21.60
N ASP A 168 5.23 -6.10 20.39
CA ASP A 168 6.21 -6.23 19.30
C ASP A 168 6.60 -4.85 18.78
N GLU A 169 7.89 -4.50 18.84
CA GLU A 169 8.44 -3.22 18.38
C GLU A 169 8.06 -2.88 16.92
N ARG A 170 7.79 -3.90 16.09
CA ARG A 170 7.34 -3.75 14.72
C ARG A 170 5.93 -3.17 14.60
N ASN A 171 5.11 -3.29 15.65
CA ASN A 171 3.75 -2.77 15.68
C ASN A 171 3.71 -1.24 15.78
N PHE A 172 4.82 -0.61 16.15
CA PHE A 172 4.92 0.83 16.34
C PHE A 172 5.57 1.57 15.17
N LEU A 173 5.71 0.94 14.00
CA LEU A 173 6.30 1.62 12.83
C LEU A 173 5.49 2.84 12.37
N TYR A 174 4.19 2.92 12.68
CA TYR A 174 3.38 4.10 12.43
C TYR A 174 3.88 5.35 13.21
N ILE A 175 4.53 5.16 14.36
CA ILE A 175 5.14 6.26 15.12
C ILE A 175 6.23 6.98 14.30
N HIS A 176 6.97 6.22 13.47
CA HIS A 176 7.98 6.83 12.60
C HIS A 176 7.35 7.56 11.41
N PHE A 177 6.17 7.13 10.95
CA PHE A 177 5.39 7.92 9.99
C PHE A 177 4.93 9.24 10.64
N ILE A 178 4.41 9.20 11.87
CA ILE A 178 4.01 10.41 12.61
C ILE A 178 5.24 11.29 12.91
N ARG A 179 6.39 10.71 13.26
CA ARG A 179 7.64 11.45 13.42
C ARG A 179 8.01 12.23 12.16
N ALA A 180 7.84 11.61 10.98
CA ALA A 180 8.04 12.29 9.71
C ALA A 180 7.00 13.42 9.49
N LEU A 181 5.73 13.21 9.83
CA LEU A 181 4.70 14.25 9.78
C LEU A 181 5.05 15.45 10.67
N VAL A 182 5.48 15.20 11.92
CA VAL A 182 5.87 16.26 12.86
C VAL A 182 7.06 17.06 12.36
N GLN A 183 8.03 16.41 11.70
CA GLN A 183 9.22 17.09 11.14
C GLN A 183 8.92 17.82 9.84
N SER A 184 8.14 17.24 8.95
CA SER A 184 7.90 17.76 7.59
C SER A 184 6.71 18.70 7.51
N GLN A 185 5.69 18.51 8.37
CA GLN A 185 4.45 19.29 8.43
C GLN A 185 3.77 19.45 7.05
N PRO A 186 3.48 18.34 6.31
CA PRO A 186 2.76 18.43 5.04
C PRO A 186 1.33 18.98 5.23
N GLU A 187 0.75 19.49 4.16
CA GLU A 187 -0.67 19.93 4.14
C GLU A 187 -1.61 18.73 4.26
N PHE A 188 -1.24 17.64 3.62
CA PHE A 188 -2.00 16.40 3.63
C PHE A 188 -1.10 15.20 3.86
N PHE A 189 -1.69 14.15 4.43
CA PHE A 189 -1.11 12.81 4.34
C PHE A 189 -2.15 11.78 3.92
N VAL A 190 -1.68 10.71 3.26
CA VAL A 190 -2.47 9.52 2.95
C VAL A 190 -1.69 8.30 3.41
N ALA A 191 -2.25 7.59 4.38
CA ALA A 191 -1.68 6.35 4.89
C ALA A 191 -2.61 5.17 4.61
N GLU A 192 -2.07 4.09 4.04
CA GLU A 192 -2.82 2.86 3.75
C GLU A 192 -2.48 1.78 4.76
N ASN A 193 -3.46 0.92 5.05
CA ASN A 193 -3.25 -0.26 5.88
C ASN A 193 -4.27 -1.38 5.59
N VAL A 194 -4.03 -2.55 6.16
CA VAL A 194 -4.92 -3.70 6.03
C VAL A 194 -6.17 -3.52 6.90
N LYS A 195 -7.31 -4.13 6.48
CA LYS A 195 -8.57 -4.16 7.26
C LYS A 195 -8.38 -4.60 8.71
N GLY A 196 -7.43 -5.52 8.95
CA GLY A 196 -7.13 -6.01 10.31
C GLY A 196 -6.80 -4.94 11.32
N LEU A 197 -6.31 -3.77 10.90
CA LEU A 197 -6.05 -2.63 11.76
C LEU A 197 -7.31 -2.19 12.53
N ILE A 198 -8.48 -2.16 11.87
CA ILE A 198 -9.74 -1.71 12.49
C ILE A 198 -10.20 -2.66 13.60
N THR A 199 -9.95 -3.96 13.46
CA THR A 199 -10.48 -4.98 14.38
C THR A 199 -9.51 -5.39 15.47
N LEU A 200 -8.27 -4.92 15.39
CA LEU A 200 -7.25 -5.27 16.36
C LEU A 200 -7.61 -4.79 17.76
N ALA A 201 -7.40 -5.66 18.77
CA ALA A 201 -7.75 -5.39 20.14
C ALA A 201 -9.16 -4.75 20.28
N LYS A 202 -10.14 -5.29 19.55
CA LYS A 202 -11.53 -4.78 19.49
C LYS A 202 -11.65 -3.31 19.06
N GLY A 203 -10.70 -2.82 18.25
CA GLY A 203 -10.67 -1.45 17.74
C GLY A 203 -9.84 -0.47 18.56
N GLU A 204 -9.34 -0.85 19.73
CA GLU A 204 -8.56 0.04 20.60
C GLU A 204 -7.29 0.55 19.92
N VAL A 205 -6.56 -0.33 19.21
CA VAL A 205 -5.36 0.06 18.48
C VAL A 205 -5.68 1.05 17.36
N PHE A 206 -6.78 0.83 16.64
CA PHE A 206 -7.22 1.76 15.60
C PHE A 206 -7.53 3.14 16.17
N ASN A 207 -8.27 3.20 17.27
CA ASN A 207 -8.58 4.47 17.94
C ASN A 207 -7.32 5.17 18.42
N GLN A 208 -6.35 4.43 18.97
CA GLN A 208 -5.04 4.98 19.34
C GLN A 208 -4.31 5.60 18.16
N VAL A 209 -4.25 4.88 17.02
CA VAL A 209 -3.61 5.38 15.80
C VAL A 209 -4.26 6.70 15.33
N ILE A 210 -5.60 6.76 15.30
CA ILE A 210 -6.33 7.99 14.92
C ILE A 210 -6.01 9.14 15.87
N GLN A 211 -6.01 8.89 17.19
CA GLN A 211 -5.71 9.91 18.20
C GLN A 211 -4.26 10.41 18.09
N ASP A 212 -3.30 9.53 17.85
CA ASP A 212 -1.89 9.89 17.67
C ASP A 212 -1.69 10.77 16.44
N PHE A 213 -2.31 10.43 15.30
CA PHE A 213 -2.28 11.29 14.11
C PHE A 213 -2.96 12.64 14.35
N SER A 214 -4.10 12.65 15.03
CA SER A 214 -4.79 13.89 15.39
C SER A 214 -3.93 14.75 16.33
N SER A 215 -3.27 14.14 17.30
CA SER A 215 -2.36 14.85 18.21
C SER A 215 -1.13 15.45 17.52
N ALA A 216 -0.78 14.96 16.32
CA ALA A 216 0.26 15.53 15.47
C ALA A 216 -0.20 16.76 14.68
N GLY A 217 -1.48 17.20 14.81
CA GLY A 217 -2.02 18.41 14.19
C GLY A 217 -2.84 18.18 12.92
N TYR A 218 -3.44 17.00 12.78
CA TYR A 218 -4.23 16.63 11.59
C TYR A 218 -5.67 16.26 11.95
N LYS A 219 -6.63 16.77 11.15
CA LYS A 219 -7.97 16.19 11.09
C LYS A 219 -7.87 14.87 10.30
N VAL A 220 -8.23 13.74 10.92
CA VAL A 220 -8.07 12.41 10.31
C VAL A 220 -9.41 11.79 10.01
N LYS A 221 -9.60 11.38 8.74
CA LYS A 221 -10.72 10.55 8.30
C LYS A 221 -10.21 9.16 7.90
N ALA A 222 -10.94 8.12 8.27
CA ALA A 222 -10.61 6.75 7.96
C ALA A 222 -11.71 6.10 7.12
N PHE A 223 -11.32 5.40 6.04
CA PHE A 223 -12.24 4.77 5.12
C PHE A 223 -11.82 3.33 4.87
N LEU A 224 -12.75 2.40 5.09
CA LEU A 224 -12.59 1.01 4.64
C LEU A 224 -13.17 0.87 3.25
N VAL A 225 -12.35 0.50 2.28
CA VAL A 225 -12.75 0.35 0.88
C VAL A 225 -12.42 -1.04 0.36
N ASN A 226 -13.24 -1.53 -0.58
CA ASN A 226 -12.93 -2.75 -1.33
C ASN A 226 -12.44 -2.37 -2.73
N SER A 227 -11.28 -2.85 -3.13
CA SER A 227 -10.66 -2.52 -4.42
C SER A 227 -11.55 -2.81 -5.62
N ARG A 228 -12.39 -3.87 -5.56
CA ARG A 228 -13.30 -4.23 -6.66
C ARG A 228 -14.30 -3.13 -7.00
N ASP A 229 -14.69 -2.34 -6.00
CA ASP A 229 -15.69 -1.28 -6.15
C ASP A 229 -15.11 -0.07 -6.95
N TYR A 230 -13.80 -0.10 -7.21
CA TYR A 230 -13.03 0.90 -7.96
C TYR A 230 -12.33 0.33 -9.19
N GLY A 231 -12.86 -0.74 -9.77
CA GLY A 231 -12.38 -1.31 -11.03
C GLY A 231 -11.11 -2.17 -10.93
N VAL A 232 -10.78 -2.66 -9.74
CA VAL A 232 -9.70 -3.63 -9.53
C VAL A 232 -10.29 -5.04 -9.53
N PRO A 233 -9.78 -6.00 -10.34
CA PRO A 233 -10.33 -7.35 -10.43
C PRO A 233 -9.97 -8.23 -9.22
N GLN A 234 -10.14 -7.67 -8.00
CA GLN A 234 -9.69 -8.31 -6.76
C GLN A 234 -10.57 -7.93 -5.56
N LEU A 235 -10.94 -8.92 -4.76
CA LEU A 235 -11.53 -8.74 -3.44
C LEU A 235 -10.42 -8.39 -2.44
N ARG A 236 -10.15 -7.09 -2.27
CA ARG A 236 -9.10 -6.58 -1.38
C ARG A 236 -9.63 -5.39 -0.59
N GLU A 237 -9.83 -5.58 0.71
CA GLU A 237 -10.25 -4.52 1.61
C GLU A 237 -9.04 -3.83 2.24
N ARG A 238 -9.04 -2.48 2.20
CA ARG A 238 -7.97 -1.64 2.74
C ARG A 238 -8.54 -0.45 3.48
N VAL A 239 -7.81 -0.02 4.49
CA VAL A 239 -8.12 1.19 5.25
C VAL A 239 -7.25 2.31 4.73
N PHE A 240 -7.86 3.43 4.36
CA PHE A 240 -7.15 4.66 4.06
C PHE A 240 -7.37 5.66 5.19
N LEU A 241 -6.29 6.17 5.74
CA LEU A 241 -6.27 7.26 6.69
C LEU A 241 -5.89 8.54 5.93
N ILE A 242 -6.82 9.46 5.84
CA ILE A 242 -6.61 10.75 5.16
C ILE A 242 -6.48 11.82 6.23
N GLY A 243 -5.32 12.44 6.31
CA GLY A 243 -5.04 13.52 7.25
C GLY A 243 -4.94 14.87 6.54
N THR A 244 -5.66 15.84 7.08
CA THR A 244 -5.64 17.24 6.64
C THR A 244 -5.04 18.10 7.75
N HIS A 245 -4.00 18.87 7.47
CA HIS A 245 -3.35 19.71 8.48
C HIS A 245 -4.31 20.80 8.96
N GLU A 246 -4.59 20.84 10.27
CA GLU A 246 -5.66 21.66 10.87
C GLU A 246 -5.53 23.16 10.58
N THR A 247 -4.30 23.69 10.54
CA THR A 247 -4.08 25.13 10.35
C THR A 247 -3.72 25.52 8.92
N LYS A 248 -3.19 24.60 8.10
CA LYS A 248 -2.81 24.88 6.70
C LYS A 248 -3.98 24.71 5.76
N GLN A 249 -4.89 23.78 6.04
CA GLN A 249 -6.04 23.44 5.22
C GLN A 249 -7.31 23.31 6.08
N PRO A 250 -7.73 24.37 6.81
CA PRO A 250 -8.81 24.30 7.79
C PRO A 250 -10.16 23.96 7.17
N ASP A 251 -10.40 24.41 5.93
CA ASP A 251 -11.70 24.30 5.25
C ASP A 251 -11.81 23.09 4.32
N PHE A 252 -10.71 22.34 4.13
CA PHE A 252 -10.77 21.15 3.30
C PHE A 252 -11.44 19.99 4.03
N GLU A 253 -12.41 19.39 3.37
CA GLU A 253 -13.05 18.16 3.80
C GLU A 253 -12.90 17.07 2.74
N TYR A 254 -12.21 15.98 3.09
CA TYR A 254 -12.09 14.84 2.19
C TYR A 254 -13.42 14.07 2.13
N HIS A 255 -13.92 13.86 0.92
CA HIS A 255 -15.05 13.00 0.63
C HIS A 255 -14.57 11.75 -0.11
N LEU A 256 -14.98 10.57 0.39
CA LEU A 256 -14.67 9.31 -0.27
C LEU A 256 -15.28 9.32 -1.68
N PRO A 257 -14.50 9.04 -2.74
CA PRO A 257 -15.05 8.88 -4.07
C PRO A 257 -16.15 7.81 -4.11
N ALA A 258 -17.21 8.08 -4.85
CA ALA A 258 -18.24 7.07 -5.07
C ALA A 258 -17.64 5.85 -5.80
N PRO A 259 -18.09 4.63 -5.49
CA PRO A 259 -17.72 3.44 -6.23
C PRO A 259 -17.96 3.61 -7.73
N THR A 260 -16.99 3.23 -8.55
CA THR A 260 -17.10 3.28 -10.02
C THR A 260 -17.67 2.00 -10.62
N ASN A 261 -17.55 0.89 -9.87
CA ASN A 261 -17.97 -0.43 -10.31
C ASN A 261 -18.93 -1.07 -9.27
N GLY A 262 -19.95 -1.75 -9.77
CA GLY A 262 -20.96 -2.36 -8.91
C GLY A 262 -22.08 -3.04 -9.68
N THR A 263 -23.14 -3.40 -8.96
CA THR A 263 -24.36 -4.00 -9.52
C THR A 263 -25.52 -3.00 -9.66
N GLU A 264 -25.33 -1.77 -9.19
CA GLU A 264 -26.38 -0.75 -9.23
C GLU A 264 -26.49 -0.11 -10.62
N LYS A 265 -27.69 0.39 -10.93
CA LYS A 265 -27.96 1.03 -12.23
C LYS A 265 -27.06 2.28 -12.40
N GLY A 266 -26.32 2.31 -13.48
CA GLY A 266 -25.40 3.41 -13.83
C GLY A 266 -23.94 3.18 -13.42
N MET A 267 -23.65 2.13 -12.66
CA MET A 267 -22.27 1.70 -12.40
C MET A 267 -21.73 0.82 -13.53
N SER A 268 -20.42 0.85 -13.74
CA SER A 268 -19.73 -0.14 -14.56
C SER A 268 -19.78 -1.50 -13.85
N PRO A 269 -19.87 -2.62 -14.57
CA PRO A 269 -19.75 -3.95 -13.97
C PRO A 269 -18.44 -4.12 -13.23
N PHE A 270 -18.37 -5.03 -12.26
CA PHE A 270 -17.11 -5.41 -11.66
C PHE A 270 -16.17 -6.00 -12.71
N VAL A 271 -14.92 -5.57 -12.71
CA VAL A 271 -13.87 -6.13 -13.58
C VAL A 271 -13.59 -7.56 -13.14
N THR A 272 -13.58 -8.49 -14.09
CA THR A 272 -13.42 -9.92 -13.85
C THR A 272 -11.97 -10.38 -14.10
N LEU A 273 -11.66 -11.62 -13.70
CA LEU A 273 -10.41 -12.27 -14.08
C LEU A 273 -10.30 -12.43 -15.59
N ARG A 274 -11.41 -12.67 -16.29
CA ARG A 274 -11.45 -12.72 -17.77
C ARG A 274 -10.96 -11.39 -18.37
N ASP A 275 -11.51 -10.28 -17.91
CA ASP A 275 -11.16 -8.95 -18.43
C ASP A 275 -9.69 -8.60 -18.23
N SER A 276 -9.07 -9.15 -17.19
CA SER A 276 -7.72 -8.74 -16.77
C SER A 276 -6.59 -9.65 -17.24
N ILE A 277 -6.81 -10.96 -17.37
CA ILE A 277 -5.73 -11.93 -17.61
C ILE A 277 -6.05 -13.00 -18.66
N PHE A 278 -7.20 -12.94 -19.35
CA PHE A 278 -7.57 -13.98 -20.31
C PHE A 278 -6.63 -14.02 -21.53
N ASP A 279 -6.16 -12.88 -21.97
CA ASP A 279 -5.18 -12.74 -23.07
C ASP A 279 -3.78 -13.28 -22.72
N LEU A 280 -3.52 -13.58 -21.46
CA LEU A 280 -2.27 -14.20 -20.99
C LEU A 280 -2.27 -15.74 -21.02
N LEU A 281 -3.35 -16.38 -21.48
CA LEU A 281 -3.46 -17.85 -21.49
C LEU A 281 -2.27 -18.54 -22.16
N ASP A 282 -1.85 -18.02 -23.33
CA ASP A 282 -0.76 -18.61 -24.11
C ASP A 282 0.63 -18.15 -23.65
N ASN A 283 0.71 -17.02 -22.94
CA ASN A 283 1.99 -16.47 -22.45
C ASN A 283 1.83 -15.85 -21.06
N PRO A 284 1.56 -16.67 -20.03
CA PRO A 284 1.30 -16.17 -18.68
C PRO A 284 2.54 -15.63 -17.95
N GLY A 285 3.74 -15.91 -18.46
CA GLY A 285 4.97 -15.69 -17.73
C GLY A 285 5.20 -16.72 -16.62
N ASP A 286 6.19 -16.45 -15.76
CA ASP A 286 6.63 -17.38 -14.72
C ASP A 286 5.70 -17.39 -13.51
N SER A 287 5.38 -18.60 -13.04
CA SER A 287 4.62 -18.82 -11.80
C SER A 287 5.45 -19.57 -10.76
N TYR A 288 5.08 -19.40 -9.48
CA TYR A 288 5.70 -20.17 -8.40
C TYR A 288 5.35 -21.65 -8.54
N GLU A 289 6.36 -22.49 -8.69
CA GLU A 289 6.25 -23.93 -8.84
C GLU A 289 6.45 -24.64 -7.50
N GLY A 290 5.80 -25.79 -7.32
CA GLY A 290 5.93 -26.63 -6.13
C GLY A 290 4.62 -27.18 -5.61
N SER A 291 4.72 -28.12 -4.69
CA SER A 291 3.57 -28.81 -4.09
C SER A 291 2.59 -27.85 -3.39
N PHE A 292 1.36 -28.30 -3.28
CA PHE A 292 0.31 -27.60 -2.52
C PHE A 292 0.24 -28.19 -1.11
N SER A 293 0.60 -27.38 -0.11
CA SER A 293 0.58 -27.82 1.30
C SER A 293 -0.85 -27.97 1.82
N SER A 294 -1.04 -28.71 2.91
CA SER A 294 -2.32 -28.79 3.62
C SER A 294 -2.86 -27.44 4.05
N MET A 295 -2.00 -26.52 4.49
CA MET A 295 -2.38 -25.13 4.80
C MET A 295 -2.91 -24.41 3.54
N TYR A 296 -2.33 -24.64 2.37
CA TYR A 296 -2.84 -24.07 1.12
C TYR A 296 -4.23 -24.62 0.79
N LEU A 297 -4.42 -25.94 0.98
CA LEU A 297 -5.66 -26.66 0.70
C LEU A 297 -6.71 -26.56 1.84
N SER A 298 -6.48 -25.76 2.87
CA SER A 298 -7.46 -25.54 3.95
C SER A 298 -8.68 -24.69 3.52
N ARG A 299 -8.65 -24.10 2.33
CA ARG A 299 -9.74 -23.27 1.79
C ARG A 299 -9.72 -23.27 0.26
N ASN A 300 -10.84 -22.84 -0.34
CA ASN A 300 -10.87 -22.62 -1.78
C ASN A 300 -9.84 -21.55 -2.19
N ARG A 301 -9.04 -21.87 -3.21
CA ARG A 301 -8.01 -20.99 -3.78
C ARG A 301 -8.25 -20.64 -5.23
N LYS A 302 -9.36 -21.11 -5.80
CA LYS A 302 -9.70 -20.97 -7.22
C LYS A 302 -10.98 -20.18 -7.38
N LYS A 303 -10.94 -19.23 -8.27
CA LYS A 303 -12.07 -18.44 -8.74
C LYS A 303 -12.40 -18.80 -10.18
N THR A 304 -13.60 -18.50 -10.64
CA THR A 304 -13.97 -18.62 -12.04
C THR A 304 -13.48 -17.43 -12.85
N TRP A 305 -13.58 -17.50 -14.15
CA TRP A 305 -13.24 -16.38 -15.04
C TRP A 305 -14.10 -15.13 -14.82
N GLU A 306 -15.33 -15.32 -14.40
CA GLU A 306 -16.31 -14.25 -14.20
C GLU A 306 -16.26 -13.65 -12.78
N ASP A 307 -15.39 -14.19 -11.92
CA ASP A 307 -15.18 -13.70 -10.57
C ASP A 307 -14.06 -12.64 -10.52
N GLN A 308 -13.97 -11.95 -9.37
CA GLN A 308 -12.79 -11.20 -8.94
C GLN A 308 -11.83 -12.14 -8.18
N SER A 309 -10.52 -11.92 -8.33
CA SER A 309 -9.50 -12.67 -7.60
C SER A 309 -9.69 -12.56 -6.08
N PHE A 310 -9.23 -13.57 -5.36
CA PHE A 310 -8.90 -13.41 -3.95
C PHE A 310 -7.80 -12.35 -3.77
N THR A 311 -7.68 -11.80 -2.56
CA THR A 311 -6.57 -10.91 -2.22
C THR A 311 -5.23 -11.55 -2.59
N ILE A 312 -4.45 -10.88 -3.44
CA ILE A 312 -3.07 -11.27 -3.77
C ILE A 312 -2.21 -11.10 -2.51
N GLN A 313 -1.58 -12.20 -2.10
CA GLN A 313 -0.74 -12.24 -0.91
C GLN A 313 0.73 -12.00 -1.27
N ALA A 314 1.51 -11.55 -0.29
CA ALA A 314 2.94 -11.26 -0.43
C ALA A 314 3.82 -12.53 -0.49
N SER A 315 3.34 -13.57 -1.17
CA SER A 315 4.06 -14.84 -1.32
C SER A 315 3.55 -15.63 -2.53
N GLY A 316 4.47 -16.04 -3.40
CA GLY A 316 4.17 -16.93 -4.53
C GLY A 316 3.64 -18.29 -4.09
N ARG A 317 4.13 -18.81 -2.95
CA ARG A 317 3.64 -20.06 -2.37
C ARG A 317 2.14 -20.02 -2.06
N GLN A 318 1.60 -18.85 -1.76
CA GLN A 318 0.20 -18.64 -1.39
C GLN A 318 -0.63 -17.94 -2.49
N ALA A 319 -0.05 -17.72 -3.66
CA ALA A 319 -0.78 -17.12 -4.78
C ALA A 319 -2.06 -17.91 -5.10
N PRO A 320 -3.17 -17.26 -5.45
CA PRO A 320 -4.39 -17.95 -5.88
C PRO A 320 -4.14 -18.84 -7.10
N LEU A 321 -5.02 -19.81 -7.30
CA LEU A 321 -5.01 -20.64 -8.51
C LEU A 321 -5.55 -19.88 -9.71
N HIS A 322 -4.98 -20.18 -10.87
CA HIS A 322 -5.50 -19.71 -12.15
C HIS A 322 -6.92 -20.26 -12.42
N PRO A 323 -7.83 -19.49 -13.05
CA PRO A 323 -9.22 -19.90 -13.27
C PRO A 323 -9.39 -21.12 -14.16
N SER A 324 -8.42 -21.43 -15.01
CA SER A 324 -8.53 -22.59 -15.93
C SER A 324 -8.71 -23.91 -15.21
N GLY A 325 -9.40 -24.85 -15.89
CA GLY A 325 -9.68 -26.17 -15.37
C GLY A 325 -10.86 -26.23 -14.41
N LYS A 326 -11.02 -27.36 -13.73
CA LYS A 326 -12.16 -27.60 -12.85
C LYS A 326 -12.07 -26.80 -11.55
N PRO A 327 -13.18 -26.42 -10.93
CA PRO A 327 -13.21 -25.86 -9.58
C PRO A 327 -12.56 -26.81 -8.55
N MET A 328 -12.12 -26.27 -7.42
CA MET A 328 -11.74 -27.08 -6.27
C MET A 328 -13.00 -27.70 -5.64
N GLU A 329 -12.86 -28.89 -5.08
CA GLU A 329 -13.91 -29.58 -4.33
C GLU A 329 -13.64 -29.50 -2.83
N LYS A 330 -14.70 -29.23 -2.07
CA LYS A 330 -14.65 -29.27 -0.62
C LYS A 330 -14.93 -30.69 -0.14
N LEU A 331 -13.95 -31.27 0.59
CA LEU A 331 -14.10 -32.62 1.16
C LEU A 331 -14.64 -32.57 2.59
N ASP A 332 -14.17 -31.61 3.41
CA ASP A 332 -14.58 -31.47 4.79
C ASP A 332 -14.36 -30.02 5.25
N LYS A 333 -14.66 -29.73 6.53
CA LYS A 333 -14.32 -28.44 7.14
C LYS A 333 -12.80 -28.22 7.02
N ASP A 334 -12.43 -27.10 6.40
CA ASP A 334 -11.04 -26.68 6.17
C ASP A 334 -10.19 -27.72 5.37
N ILE A 335 -10.85 -28.57 4.54
CA ILE A 335 -10.20 -29.53 3.66
C ILE A 335 -10.77 -29.40 2.25
N TRP A 336 -9.90 -29.04 1.30
CA TRP A 336 -10.21 -28.90 -0.11
C TRP A 336 -9.26 -29.71 -0.96
N GLN A 337 -9.71 -30.18 -2.11
CA GLN A 337 -8.86 -30.86 -3.09
C GLN A 337 -8.86 -30.17 -4.44
N LEU A 338 -7.76 -30.36 -5.16
CA LEU A 338 -7.62 -29.98 -6.55
C LEU A 338 -8.30 -31.02 -7.43
N VAL A 339 -8.96 -30.58 -8.49
CA VAL A 339 -9.63 -31.44 -9.45
C VAL A 339 -9.02 -31.24 -10.83
N GLY A 340 -8.65 -32.37 -11.49
CA GLY A 340 -8.04 -32.35 -12.81
C GLY A 340 -6.56 -31.93 -12.79
N ASP A 341 -5.94 -31.89 -13.98
CA ASP A 341 -4.48 -31.78 -14.16
C ASP A 341 -4.00 -30.35 -14.42
N THR A 342 -4.90 -29.41 -14.63
CA THR A 342 -4.59 -28.02 -15.04
C THR A 342 -4.61 -27.03 -13.88
N ASN A 343 -3.99 -27.42 -12.75
CA ASN A 343 -3.96 -26.55 -11.57
C ASN A 343 -2.59 -25.88 -11.45
N ARG A 344 -2.54 -24.57 -11.70
CA ARG A 344 -1.34 -23.75 -11.46
C ARG A 344 -1.69 -22.51 -10.62
N ARG A 345 -0.70 -21.96 -9.97
CA ARG A 345 -0.82 -20.65 -9.34
C ARG A 345 -0.85 -19.55 -10.41
N LEU A 346 -1.47 -18.44 -10.10
CA LEU A 346 -1.35 -17.23 -10.91
C LEU A 346 0.13 -16.85 -11.02
N SER A 347 0.57 -16.47 -12.22
CA SER A 347 1.94 -16.02 -12.50
C SER A 347 2.22 -14.63 -11.93
N VAL A 348 3.50 -14.22 -11.92
CA VAL A 348 3.90 -12.86 -11.53
C VAL A 348 3.19 -11.81 -12.40
N LYS A 349 3.14 -12.02 -13.73
CA LYS A 349 2.47 -11.10 -14.66
C LYS A 349 0.96 -11.01 -14.40
N GLU A 350 0.32 -12.14 -14.15
CA GLU A 350 -1.11 -12.20 -13.86
C GLU A 350 -1.45 -11.47 -12.54
N VAL A 351 -0.69 -11.73 -11.47
CA VAL A 351 -0.94 -11.03 -10.19
C VAL A 351 -0.63 -9.52 -10.28
N ALA A 352 0.34 -9.11 -11.11
CA ALA A 352 0.62 -7.71 -11.35
C ALA A 352 -0.55 -7.00 -12.04
N ARG A 353 -1.13 -7.62 -13.10
CA ARG A 353 -2.33 -7.09 -13.78
C ARG A 353 -3.56 -7.06 -12.86
N ILE A 354 -3.75 -8.07 -12.01
CA ILE A 354 -4.82 -8.07 -11.00
C ILE A 354 -4.65 -6.93 -10.00
N GLN A 355 -3.43 -6.54 -9.70
CA GLN A 355 -3.10 -5.34 -8.90
C GLN A 355 -3.10 -4.04 -9.74
N THR A 356 -3.52 -4.14 -11.00
CA THR A 356 -3.63 -3.02 -11.96
C THR A 356 -2.31 -2.32 -12.27
N PHE A 357 -1.18 -3.03 -12.14
CA PHE A 357 0.09 -2.58 -12.70
C PHE A 357 0.08 -2.78 -14.23
N PRO A 358 0.63 -1.84 -15.00
CA PRO A 358 0.75 -1.99 -16.44
C PRO A 358 1.84 -3.01 -16.81
N ASP A 359 1.74 -3.60 -18.01
CA ASP A 359 2.67 -4.64 -18.47
C ASP A 359 4.13 -4.18 -18.59
N TRP A 360 4.35 -2.89 -18.77
CA TRP A 360 5.70 -2.31 -18.83
C TRP A 360 6.35 -2.12 -17.45
N PHE A 361 5.61 -2.31 -16.36
CA PHE A 361 6.14 -2.13 -15.02
C PHE A 361 6.99 -3.35 -14.62
N GLU A 362 8.27 -3.13 -14.43
CA GLU A 362 9.24 -4.18 -14.14
C GLU A 362 9.40 -4.41 -12.64
N PHE A 363 9.26 -5.67 -12.20
CA PHE A 363 9.52 -6.07 -10.81
C PHE A 363 10.86 -6.76 -10.70
N SER A 364 11.78 -6.23 -9.89
CA SER A 364 13.07 -6.87 -9.62
C SER A 364 12.88 -8.21 -8.88
N ALA A 365 13.56 -9.22 -9.37
CA ALA A 365 13.69 -10.52 -8.71
C ALA A 365 14.94 -10.60 -7.81
N GLY A 366 15.63 -9.47 -7.61
CA GLY A 366 16.93 -9.39 -6.96
C GLY A 366 18.09 -9.77 -7.90
N ARG A 367 19.29 -9.27 -7.57
CA ARG A 367 20.50 -9.47 -8.40
C ARG A 367 21.19 -10.81 -8.19
N ASN A 368 20.84 -11.55 -7.12
CA ASN A 368 21.49 -12.82 -6.83
C ASN A 368 20.94 -13.94 -7.70
N ILE A 369 21.65 -14.28 -8.76
CA ILE A 369 21.29 -15.36 -9.70
C ILE A 369 21.54 -16.77 -9.14
N LYS A 370 22.29 -16.91 -8.03
CA LYS A 370 22.61 -18.19 -7.41
C LYS A 370 21.46 -18.78 -6.58
N VAL A 371 20.42 -17.99 -6.31
CA VAL A 371 19.22 -18.48 -5.60
C VAL A 371 18.23 -19.14 -6.56
N SER A 372 17.36 -20.01 -6.04
CA SER A 372 16.39 -20.74 -6.86
C SER A 372 15.41 -19.81 -7.59
N LYS A 373 14.86 -20.30 -8.71
CA LYS A 373 13.80 -19.61 -9.47
C LYS A 373 12.65 -19.19 -8.54
N ASN A 374 12.16 -20.11 -7.73
CA ASN A 374 11.07 -19.83 -6.78
C ASN A 374 11.41 -18.76 -5.75
N HIS A 375 12.64 -18.69 -5.29
CA HIS A 375 13.08 -17.61 -4.39
C HIS A 375 12.98 -16.25 -5.09
N ARG A 376 13.49 -16.16 -6.32
CA ARG A 376 13.44 -14.94 -7.13
C ARG A 376 12.01 -14.51 -7.43
N LEU A 377 11.15 -15.43 -7.86
CA LEU A 377 9.74 -15.17 -8.08
C LEU A 377 9.05 -14.70 -6.81
N ASN A 378 9.38 -15.30 -5.65
CA ASN A 378 8.79 -14.91 -4.39
C ASN A 378 9.11 -13.46 -4.00
N GLN A 379 10.26 -12.92 -4.40
CA GLN A 379 10.56 -11.49 -4.21
C GLN A 379 9.60 -10.61 -5.02
N GLN A 380 9.26 -11.01 -6.25
CA GLN A 380 8.30 -10.28 -7.08
C GLN A 380 6.87 -10.37 -6.51
N TYR A 381 6.41 -11.59 -6.13
CA TYR A 381 5.10 -11.75 -5.48
C TYR A 381 4.98 -10.93 -4.18
N LYS A 382 6.07 -10.85 -3.40
CA LYS A 382 6.11 -10.07 -2.18
C LYS A 382 5.87 -8.58 -2.44
N GLN A 383 6.50 -8.03 -3.44
CA GLN A 383 6.33 -6.64 -3.85
C GLN A 383 4.91 -6.36 -4.31
N ILE A 384 4.38 -7.20 -5.21
CA ILE A 384 3.04 -7.05 -5.78
C ILE A 384 1.95 -7.22 -4.70
N GLY A 385 2.07 -8.24 -3.84
CA GLY A 385 1.09 -8.52 -2.79
C GLY A 385 1.05 -7.45 -1.69
N ASN A 386 2.19 -6.81 -1.40
CA ASN A 386 2.26 -5.69 -0.45
C ASN A 386 1.78 -4.36 -1.06
N ALA A 387 1.80 -4.22 -2.37
CA ALA A 387 1.43 -2.98 -3.02
C ALA A 387 -0.07 -2.63 -2.86
N VAL A 388 -0.35 -1.35 -2.86
CA VAL A 388 -1.69 -0.82 -3.11
C VAL A 388 -1.97 -0.98 -4.61
N PRO A 389 -3.15 -1.50 -5.03
CA PRO A 389 -3.52 -1.53 -6.45
C PRO A 389 -3.49 -0.12 -7.04
N VAL A 390 -2.85 0.03 -8.22
CA VAL A 390 -2.61 1.35 -8.83
C VAL A 390 -3.91 2.11 -9.09
N LYS A 391 -4.94 1.40 -9.60
CA LYS A 391 -6.26 2.01 -9.85
C LYS A 391 -6.94 2.46 -8.56
N LEU A 392 -6.86 1.67 -7.48
CA LEU A 392 -7.41 2.09 -6.18
C LEU A 392 -6.67 3.31 -5.65
N ALA A 393 -5.35 3.33 -5.73
CA ALA A 393 -4.53 4.48 -5.32
C ALA A 393 -4.91 5.74 -6.10
N PHE A 394 -5.11 5.63 -7.41
CA PHE A 394 -5.59 6.71 -8.27
C PHE A 394 -6.91 7.29 -7.75
N GLU A 395 -7.93 6.44 -7.51
CA GLU A 395 -9.25 6.89 -7.06
C GLU A 395 -9.20 7.58 -5.68
N MET A 396 -8.43 7.03 -4.75
CA MET A 396 -8.32 7.60 -3.40
C MET A 396 -7.54 8.93 -3.37
N LEU A 397 -6.62 9.14 -4.31
CA LEU A 397 -5.77 10.33 -4.35
C LEU A 397 -6.33 11.45 -5.26
N LEU A 398 -7.22 11.12 -6.20
CA LEU A 398 -7.77 12.09 -7.15
C LEU A 398 -8.50 13.28 -6.48
N PRO A 399 -9.30 13.14 -5.40
CA PRO A 399 -9.92 14.28 -4.73
C PRO A 399 -8.90 15.27 -4.17
N ILE A 400 -7.82 14.77 -3.56
CA ILE A 400 -6.72 15.60 -3.05
C ILE A 400 -6.00 16.28 -4.21
N ALA A 401 -5.74 15.54 -5.30
CA ALA A 401 -5.09 16.06 -6.50
C ALA A 401 -5.89 17.22 -7.12
N ASN A 402 -7.20 17.06 -7.26
CA ASN A 402 -8.08 18.11 -7.79
C ASN A 402 -8.03 19.35 -6.91
N TYR A 403 -8.20 19.21 -5.61
CA TYR A 403 -8.15 20.32 -4.67
C TYR A 403 -6.81 21.06 -4.70
N MET A 404 -5.69 20.34 -4.59
CA MET A 404 -4.35 20.94 -4.62
C MET A 404 -4.03 21.59 -5.97
N ASN A 405 -4.57 21.06 -7.08
CA ASN A 405 -4.41 21.68 -8.39
C ASN A 405 -5.13 23.03 -8.49
N GLU A 406 -6.28 23.19 -7.84
CA GLU A 406 -7.00 24.47 -7.76
C GLU A 406 -6.21 25.49 -6.95
N GLN A 407 -5.55 25.08 -5.88
CA GLN A 407 -4.70 25.96 -5.06
C GLN A 407 -3.39 26.39 -5.77
N LYS A 408 -2.94 25.66 -6.79
CA LYS A 408 -1.72 25.96 -7.56
C LYS A 408 -1.98 26.76 -8.84
N LYS A 409 -3.26 27.05 -9.18
CA LYS A 409 -3.66 27.96 -10.26
C LYS A 409 -3.55 29.40 -9.83
#